data_dfbab19537bca4b186db3d7894aa479e
#
_entry.id   dfbab19537bca4b186db3d7894aa479e
#
_cell.length_a   1.000
_cell.length_b   1.000
_cell.length_c   1.000
_cell.angle_alpha   90.00
_cell.angle_beta   90.00
_cell.angle_gamma   90.00
#
_symmetry.space_group_name_H-M   'P 1'
#
loop_
_entity.id
_entity.type
_entity.pdbx_description
1 polymer ?
#
loop_
_entity_poly.entity_id
_entity_poly.type
_entity_poly.pdbx_seq_one_letter_code
_entity_poly.pdbx_strand_id
1 'polypeptide(L)'
;MPDALQIIVADDHPLFRDAIVLALQASLPGCRTLEASSFSTLEAMVREQDTLDLVLLDLSMPGANGFSSLVFLRGERPEVPVVVISSNDHPRTIRRAQQFGAAGFVPKSSPVAVIREAVQAVMDGGAWFPAQKAERSEEDAQLAARLAQLTPQQFRVLMCMADGLLNKQIAHELGLAENTVKVHVTAILRKLECHSRTQAAVLVKALQAEGGDDAATLPE
;
A
#
# COMPACT_ATOMS: atom_id res chain seq x y z
N MET A 1 10.10 26.32 15.79
CA MET A 1 9.68 25.06 16.42
C MET A 1 9.79 24.00 15.36
N PRO A 2 10.42 22.85 15.59
CA PRO A 2 10.30 21.77 14.62
C PRO A 2 8.80 21.47 14.47
N ASP A 3 8.35 21.33 13.24
CA ASP A 3 6.96 21.00 12.95
C ASP A 3 6.61 19.68 13.65
N ALA A 4 5.39 19.58 14.20
CA ALA A 4 4.92 18.37 14.85
C ALA A 4 4.89 17.23 13.82
N LEU A 5 5.46 16.06 14.16
CA LEU A 5 5.43 14.89 13.30
C LEU A 5 3.98 14.56 12.90
N GLN A 6 3.74 14.36 11.60
CA GLN A 6 2.44 13.97 11.09
C GLN A 6 2.45 12.50 10.68
N ILE A 7 1.56 11.73 11.29
CA ILE A 7 1.47 10.27 11.09
C ILE A 7 0.05 9.91 10.70
N ILE A 8 -0.12 9.22 9.56
CA ILE A 8 -1.42 8.62 9.20
C ILE A 8 -1.48 7.20 9.78
N VAL A 9 -2.59 6.91 10.48
CA VAL A 9 -2.94 5.56 10.92
C VAL A 9 -4.13 5.09 10.07
N ALA A 10 -3.85 4.20 9.14
CA ALA A 10 -4.80 3.67 8.18
C ALA A 10 -5.17 2.23 8.55
N ASP A 11 -6.34 2.05 9.16
CA ASP A 11 -6.88 0.76 9.62
C ASP A 11 -8.40 0.87 9.73
N ASP A 12 -9.16 -0.12 9.28
CA ASP A 12 -10.63 -0.12 9.34
C ASP A 12 -11.18 -0.60 10.69
N HIS A 13 -10.33 -1.16 11.57
CA HIS A 13 -10.70 -1.62 12.91
C HIS A 13 -10.56 -0.49 13.95
N PRO A 14 -11.66 0.12 14.42
CA PRO A 14 -11.58 1.32 15.27
C PRO A 14 -10.77 1.11 16.54
N LEU A 15 -11.03 0.02 17.29
CA LEU A 15 -10.33 -0.25 18.57
C LEU A 15 -8.84 -0.45 18.39
N PHE A 16 -8.43 -1.08 17.30
CA PHE A 16 -7.01 -1.29 17.01
C PHE A 16 -6.35 0.03 16.62
N ARG A 17 -7.01 0.84 15.79
CA ARG A 17 -6.56 2.18 15.41
C ARG A 17 -6.39 3.09 16.63
N ASP A 18 -7.38 3.13 17.54
CA ASP A 18 -7.30 3.90 18.79
C ASP A 18 -6.10 3.46 19.64
N ALA A 19 -5.87 2.15 19.75
CA ALA A 19 -4.73 1.63 20.51
C ALA A 19 -3.38 2.08 19.92
N ILE A 20 -3.26 2.10 18.59
CA ILE A 20 -2.07 2.59 17.89
C ILE A 20 -1.89 4.10 18.16
N VAL A 21 -2.94 4.90 18.02
CA VAL A 21 -2.91 6.35 18.24
C VAL A 21 -2.42 6.66 19.66
N LEU A 22 -2.98 5.98 20.68
CA LEU A 22 -2.55 6.12 22.06
C LEU A 22 -1.06 5.75 22.26
N ALA A 23 -0.62 4.67 21.63
CA ALA A 23 0.78 4.23 21.69
C ALA A 23 1.75 5.24 21.05
N LEU A 24 1.38 5.82 19.91
CA LEU A 24 2.16 6.85 19.23
C LEU A 24 2.27 8.11 20.08
N GLN A 25 1.15 8.60 20.61
CA GLN A 25 1.12 9.80 21.47
C GLN A 25 1.98 9.63 22.73
N ALA A 26 2.00 8.41 23.30
CA ALA A 26 2.83 8.10 24.46
C ALA A 26 4.34 8.04 24.14
N SER A 27 4.71 7.67 22.92
CA SER A 27 6.11 7.46 22.50
C SER A 27 6.72 8.66 21.78
N LEU A 28 5.88 9.42 21.07
CA LEU A 28 6.24 10.59 20.27
C LEU A 28 5.42 11.80 20.74
N PRO A 29 5.77 12.40 21.89
CA PRO A 29 5.02 13.53 22.45
C PRO A 29 4.94 14.69 21.45
N GLY A 30 3.71 15.12 21.16
CA GLY A 30 3.46 16.20 20.21
C GLY A 30 3.28 15.75 18.76
N CYS A 31 3.31 14.46 18.46
CA CYS A 31 2.93 13.97 17.13
C CYS A 31 1.44 14.22 16.87
N ARG A 32 1.12 14.57 15.62
CA ARG A 32 -0.24 14.68 15.11
C ARG A 32 -0.61 13.41 14.37
N THR A 33 -1.63 12.73 14.84
CA THR A 33 -2.17 11.52 14.17
C THR A 33 -3.39 11.88 13.32
N LEU A 34 -3.45 11.34 12.11
CA LEU A 34 -4.59 11.40 11.20
C LEU A 34 -5.09 9.97 11.00
N GLU A 35 -6.41 9.77 11.00
CA GLU A 35 -7.01 8.46 10.98
C GLU A 35 -7.76 8.20 9.68
N ALA A 36 -7.40 7.13 8.98
CA ALA A 36 -8.08 6.67 7.77
C ALA A 36 -8.70 5.29 8.01
N SER A 37 -9.99 5.14 7.73
CA SER A 37 -10.72 3.87 7.87
C SER A 37 -11.02 3.19 6.52
N SER A 38 -10.57 3.78 5.42
CA SER A 38 -10.76 3.28 4.06
C SER A 38 -9.66 3.80 3.14
N PHE A 39 -9.52 3.16 2.00
CA PHE A 39 -8.55 3.63 0.98
C PHE A 39 -8.89 5.04 0.47
N SER A 40 -10.16 5.34 0.23
CA SER A 40 -10.57 6.67 -0.24
C SER A 40 -10.22 7.78 0.76
N THR A 41 -10.38 7.51 2.05
CA THR A 41 -10.00 8.46 3.12
C THR A 41 -8.47 8.62 3.18
N LEU A 42 -7.72 7.52 3.09
CA LEU A 42 -6.26 7.54 3.02
C LEU A 42 -5.77 8.36 1.81
N GLU A 43 -6.34 8.10 0.63
CA GLU A 43 -6.00 8.79 -0.60
C GLU A 43 -6.21 10.31 -0.50
N ALA A 44 -7.35 10.74 0.05
CA ALA A 44 -7.64 12.16 0.27
C ALA A 44 -6.61 12.79 1.22
N MET A 45 -6.35 12.15 2.37
CA MET A 45 -5.39 12.65 3.36
C MET A 45 -3.97 12.78 2.80
N VAL A 46 -3.50 11.78 2.05
CA VAL A 46 -2.16 11.78 1.44
C VAL A 46 -1.98 12.95 0.46
N ARG A 47 -3.05 13.35 -0.22
CA ARG A 47 -3.02 14.49 -1.16
C ARG A 47 -3.14 15.85 -0.49
N GLU A 48 -3.92 15.92 0.61
CA GLU A 48 -4.21 17.19 1.29
C GLU A 48 -3.10 17.62 2.25
N GLN A 49 -2.29 16.67 2.76
CA GLN A 49 -1.22 17.01 3.68
C GLN A 49 0.05 17.41 2.94
N ASP A 50 0.55 18.63 3.18
CA ASP A 50 1.82 19.10 2.63
C ASP A 50 3.01 18.38 3.29
N THR A 51 2.89 18.08 4.59
CA THR A 51 3.89 17.35 5.36
C THR A 51 3.32 16.03 5.85
N LEU A 52 4.06 14.96 5.68
CA LEU A 52 3.70 13.62 6.16
C LEU A 52 4.99 12.86 6.45
N ASP A 53 5.14 12.39 7.69
CA ASP A 53 6.39 11.79 8.16
C ASP A 53 6.34 10.25 8.19
N LEU A 54 5.14 9.66 8.34
CA LEU A 54 4.97 8.21 8.43
C LEU A 54 3.53 7.81 8.09
N VAL A 55 3.36 6.64 7.48
CA VAL A 55 2.06 5.96 7.35
C VAL A 55 2.14 4.58 8.01
N LEU A 56 1.22 4.31 8.94
CA LEU A 56 0.93 2.96 9.42
C LEU A 56 -0.25 2.44 8.61
N LEU A 57 -0.04 1.31 7.90
CA LEU A 57 -0.96 0.85 6.86
C LEU A 57 -1.44 -0.56 7.12
N ASP A 58 -2.75 -0.73 7.31
CA ASP A 58 -3.40 -2.04 7.15
C ASP A 58 -3.58 -2.38 5.66
N LEU A 59 -3.29 -3.63 5.30
CA LEU A 59 -3.48 -4.14 3.93
C LEU A 59 -4.94 -4.52 3.63
N SER A 60 -5.79 -4.65 4.65
CA SER A 60 -7.15 -5.21 4.52
C SER A 60 -8.26 -4.16 4.61
N MET A 61 -7.96 -2.90 4.32
CA MET A 61 -8.96 -1.82 4.42
C MET A 61 -10.00 -1.85 3.28
N PRO A 62 -11.26 -1.41 3.53
CA PRO A 62 -12.25 -1.22 2.49
C PRO A 62 -11.77 -0.29 1.36
N GLY A 63 -12.03 -0.69 0.11
CA GLY A 63 -11.61 0.04 -1.08
C GLY A 63 -10.14 -0.15 -1.47
N ALA A 64 -9.35 -0.80 -0.60
CA ALA A 64 -8.00 -1.24 -0.92
C ALA A 64 -7.94 -2.75 -0.76
N ASN A 65 -7.27 -3.41 -1.68
CA ASN A 65 -7.10 -4.85 -1.63
C ASN A 65 -5.62 -5.19 -1.62
N GLY A 66 -5.17 -5.84 -0.55
CA GLY A 66 -3.79 -6.28 -0.40
C GLY A 66 -2.78 -5.14 -0.52
N PHE A 67 -1.78 -5.31 -1.37
CA PHE A 67 -0.66 -4.35 -1.49
C PHE A 67 -0.97 -3.10 -2.33
N SER A 68 -2.17 -2.93 -2.88
CA SER A 68 -2.51 -1.78 -3.73
C SER A 68 -2.33 -0.44 -3.03
N SER A 69 -2.70 -0.34 -1.74
CA SER A 69 -2.51 0.88 -0.94
C SER A 69 -1.03 1.20 -0.74
N LEU A 70 -0.20 0.19 -0.49
CA LEU A 70 1.25 0.37 -0.34
C LEU A 70 1.87 0.89 -1.64
N VAL A 71 1.53 0.28 -2.78
CA VAL A 71 2.03 0.71 -4.09
C VAL A 71 1.56 2.13 -4.43
N PHE A 72 0.31 2.47 -4.09
CA PHE A 72 -0.21 3.83 -4.21
C PHE A 72 0.63 4.83 -3.40
N LEU A 73 0.86 4.56 -2.11
CA LEU A 73 1.65 5.42 -1.23
C LEU A 73 3.08 5.62 -1.76
N ARG A 74 3.73 4.55 -2.21
CA ARG A 74 5.07 4.61 -2.80
C ARG A 74 5.12 5.40 -4.10
N GLY A 75 4.01 5.44 -4.84
CA GLY A 75 3.87 6.24 -6.06
C GLY A 75 3.60 7.73 -5.79
N GLU A 76 2.73 8.04 -4.82
CA GLU A 76 2.34 9.43 -4.50
C GLU A 76 3.37 10.14 -3.61
N ARG A 77 3.94 9.43 -2.62
CA ARG A 77 4.86 9.96 -1.61
C ARG A 77 6.05 9.00 -1.40
N PRO A 78 6.95 8.90 -2.39
CA PRO A 78 8.10 7.98 -2.31
C PRO A 78 9.04 8.27 -1.12
N GLU A 79 9.05 9.51 -0.63
CA GLU A 79 9.86 9.95 0.51
C GLU A 79 9.29 9.50 1.86
N VAL A 80 7.96 9.28 1.95
CA VAL A 80 7.29 8.95 3.22
C VAL A 80 7.44 7.46 3.50
N PRO A 81 8.04 7.06 4.62
CA PRO A 81 8.11 5.66 5.02
C PRO A 81 6.72 5.09 5.33
N VAL A 82 6.53 3.81 5.00
CA VAL A 82 5.29 3.07 5.29
C VAL A 82 5.63 1.85 6.13
N VAL A 83 4.99 1.73 7.30
CA VAL A 83 5.00 0.52 8.12
C VAL A 83 3.68 -0.22 7.90
N VAL A 84 3.75 -1.40 7.34
CA VAL A 84 2.59 -2.26 7.17
C VAL A 84 2.23 -2.92 8.51
N ILE A 85 0.95 -2.93 8.84
CA ILE A 85 0.40 -3.63 10.00
C ILE A 85 -0.70 -4.56 9.49
N SER A 86 -0.50 -5.87 9.59
CA SER A 86 -1.42 -6.85 8.98
C SER A 86 -1.73 -8.02 9.90
N SER A 87 -2.94 -8.56 9.77
CA SER A 87 -3.33 -9.82 10.43
C SER A 87 -2.69 -11.04 9.77
N ASN A 88 -2.28 -10.91 8.49
CA ASN A 88 -1.59 -11.96 7.75
C ASN A 88 -0.08 -11.80 7.90
N ASP A 89 0.51 -12.57 8.80
CA ASP A 89 1.95 -12.58 9.10
C ASP A 89 2.72 -13.69 8.34
N HIS A 90 2.10 -14.25 7.28
CA HIS A 90 2.76 -15.27 6.49
C HIS A 90 4.08 -14.73 5.88
N PRO A 91 5.18 -15.54 5.86
CA PRO A 91 6.48 -15.09 5.34
C PRO A 91 6.43 -14.48 3.94
N ARG A 92 5.54 -14.98 3.07
CA ARG A 92 5.35 -14.42 1.72
C ARG A 92 4.78 -13.01 1.77
N THR A 93 3.80 -12.74 2.64
CA THR A 93 3.19 -11.42 2.82
C THR A 93 4.22 -10.39 3.27
N ILE A 94 5.04 -10.76 4.27
CA ILE A 94 6.08 -9.86 4.79
C ILE A 94 7.13 -9.57 3.72
N ARG A 95 7.58 -10.59 2.96
CA ARG A 95 8.51 -10.38 1.85
C ARG A 95 7.96 -9.46 0.77
N ARG A 96 6.69 -9.67 0.36
CA ARG A 96 6.02 -8.81 -0.62
C ARG A 96 5.91 -7.38 -0.13
N ALA A 97 5.56 -7.15 1.14
CA ALA A 97 5.56 -5.81 1.72
C ALA A 97 6.94 -5.14 1.56
N GLN A 98 8.02 -5.85 1.88
CA GLN A 98 9.38 -5.35 1.72
C GLN A 98 9.72 -5.05 0.24
N GLN A 99 9.37 -5.95 -0.68
CA GLN A 99 9.61 -5.79 -2.11
C GLN A 99 8.83 -4.60 -2.70
N PHE A 100 7.60 -4.38 -2.25
CA PHE A 100 6.78 -3.22 -2.63
C PHE A 100 7.16 -1.93 -1.90
N GLY A 101 8.26 -1.92 -1.16
CA GLY A 101 8.86 -0.72 -0.60
C GLY A 101 8.31 -0.29 0.76
N ALA A 102 7.73 -1.20 1.54
CA ALA A 102 7.49 -0.93 2.95
C ALA A 102 8.83 -0.73 3.68
N ALA A 103 8.86 0.23 4.61
CA ALA A 103 9.98 0.43 5.53
C ALA A 103 9.91 -0.52 6.74
N GLY A 104 8.71 -1.04 7.03
CA GLY A 104 8.52 -2.00 8.11
C GLY A 104 7.28 -2.86 7.94
N PHE A 105 7.22 -3.95 8.71
CA PHE A 105 6.07 -4.84 8.81
C PHE A 105 5.87 -5.31 10.25
N VAL A 106 4.67 -5.11 10.79
CA VAL A 106 4.30 -5.56 12.14
C VAL A 106 3.03 -6.42 12.07
N PRO A 107 3.06 -7.67 12.53
CA PRO A 107 1.84 -8.45 12.71
C PRO A 107 0.86 -7.77 13.68
N LYS A 108 -0.44 -7.74 13.37
CA LYS A 108 -1.48 -7.21 14.29
C LYS A 108 -1.55 -7.97 15.62
N SER A 109 -1.10 -9.22 15.63
CA SER A 109 -0.98 -10.05 16.83
C SER A 109 0.15 -9.62 17.76
N SER A 110 1.05 -8.74 17.32
CA SER A 110 2.18 -8.27 18.11
C SER A 110 1.73 -7.34 19.24
N PRO A 111 2.42 -7.35 20.39
CA PRO A 111 2.19 -6.34 21.42
C PRO A 111 2.41 -4.92 20.89
N VAL A 112 1.66 -3.96 21.42
CA VAL A 112 1.76 -2.53 21.05
C VAL A 112 3.20 -1.98 21.21
N ALA A 113 3.99 -2.54 22.13
CA ALA A 113 5.40 -2.19 22.29
C ALA A 113 6.22 -2.44 21.03
N VAL A 114 5.93 -3.52 20.29
CA VAL A 114 6.59 -3.86 19.01
C VAL A 114 6.26 -2.84 17.93
N ILE A 115 5.03 -2.33 17.88
CA ILE A 115 4.65 -1.25 16.96
C ILE A 115 5.49 0.00 17.23
N ARG A 116 5.69 0.36 18.50
CA ARG A 116 6.53 1.50 18.89
C ARG A 116 8.00 1.32 18.48
N GLU A 117 8.55 0.12 18.67
CA GLU A 117 9.92 -0.21 18.27
C GLU A 117 10.07 -0.09 16.74
N ALA A 118 9.11 -0.62 15.98
CA ALA A 118 9.10 -0.53 14.53
C ALA A 118 9.01 0.92 14.04
N VAL A 119 8.12 1.72 14.64
CA VAL A 119 7.98 3.14 14.31
C VAL A 119 9.28 3.88 14.60
N GLN A 120 9.87 3.69 15.78
CA GLN A 120 11.13 4.35 16.14
C GLN A 120 12.25 3.97 15.18
N ALA A 121 12.43 2.68 14.88
CA ALA A 121 13.47 2.21 13.96
C ALA A 121 13.32 2.83 12.56
N VAL A 122 12.08 2.96 12.07
CA VAL A 122 11.79 3.54 10.76
C VAL A 122 11.98 5.06 10.76
N MET A 123 11.58 5.75 11.82
CA MET A 123 11.79 7.20 11.97
C MET A 123 13.28 7.56 12.09
N ASP A 124 14.10 6.65 12.61
CA ASP A 124 15.55 6.78 12.65
C ASP A 124 16.23 6.45 11.30
N GLY A 125 15.43 6.23 10.24
CA GLY A 125 15.91 5.93 8.88
C GLY A 125 16.28 4.47 8.65
N GLY A 126 15.96 3.57 9.59
CA GLY A 126 16.15 2.13 9.46
C GLY A 126 14.94 1.42 8.85
N ALA A 127 14.95 0.10 8.99
CA ALA A 127 13.83 -0.77 8.61
C ALA A 127 13.50 -1.76 9.73
N TRP A 128 12.23 -2.16 9.84
CA TRP A 128 11.81 -3.12 10.84
C TRP A 128 10.95 -4.24 10.23
N PHE A 129 11.47 -5.46 10.24
CA PHE A 129 10.78 -6.65 9.76
C PHE A 129 10.99 -7.81 10.71
N PRO A 130 9.98 -8.68 10.94
CA PRO A 130 10.19 -9.93 11.66
C PRO A 130 11.28 -10.77 11.01
N ALA A 131 12.10 -11.47 11.83
CA ALA A 131 13.14 -12.34 11.32
C ALA A 131 12.56 -13.45 10.45
N GLN A 132 13.02 -13.58 9.21
CA GLN A 132 12.51 -14.55 8.24
C GLN A 132 13.63 -15.37 7.61
N LYS A 133 13.32 -16.62 7.25
CA LYS A 133 14.16 -17.40 6.34
C LYS A 133 14.03 -16.83 4.92
N ALA A 134 15.18 -16.49 4.34
CA ALA A 134 15.25 -15.81 3.06
C ALA A 134 14.95 -16.75 1.89
N GLU A 135 13.72 -16.76 1.41
CA GLU A 135 13.40 -17.21 0.06
C GLU A 135 12.96 -15.98 -0.74
N ARG A 136 13.74 -15.57 -1.73
CA ARG A 136 13.38 -14.45 -2.61
C ARG A 136 12.50 -14.97 -3.75
N SER A 137 11.32 -14.39 -3.94
CA SER A 137 10.54 -14.58 -5.16
C SER A 137 11.01 -13.56 -6.20
N GLU A 138 11.68 -14.04 -7.23
CA GLU A 138 12.14 -13.22 -8.36
C GLU A 138 10.95 -12.56 -9.08
N GLU A 139 9.82 -13.29 -9.17
CA GLU A 139 8.59 -12.82 -9.81
C GLU A 139 7.97 -11.62 -9.06
N ASP A 140 7.88 -11.69 -7.72
CA ASP A 140 7.36 -10.59 -6.92
C ASP A 140 8.29 -9.36 -7.00
N ALA A 141 9.62 -9.56 -7.06
CA ALA A 141 10.58 -8.47 -7.22
C ALA A 141 10.47 -7.78 -8.59
N GLN A 142 10.31 -8.57 -9.66
CA GLN A 142 10.09 -8.02 -11.01
C GLN A 142 8.77 -7.26 -11.09
N LEU A 143 7.70 -7.78 -10.50
CA LEU A 143 6.41 -7.11 -10.45
C LEU A 143 6.50 -5.77 -9.70
N ALA A 144 7.15 -5.76 -8.54
CA ALA A 144 7.38 -4.53 -7.78
C ALA A 144 8.15 -3.48 -8.60
N ALA A 145 9.21 -3.90 -9.30
CA ALA A 145 10.01 -3.02 -10.15
C ALA A 145 9.20 -2.42 -11.32
N ARG A 146 8.29 -3.19 -11.93
CA ARG A 146 7.40 -2.70 -13.01
C ARG A 146 6.37 -1.71 -12.46
N LEU A 147 5.75 -2.01 -11.32
CA LEU A 147 4.76 -1.13 -10.68
C LEU A 147 5.37 0.19 -10.24
N ALA A 148 6.60 0.18 -9.72
CA ALA A 148 7.34 1.38 -9.33
C ALA A 148 7.61 2.35 -10.51
N GLN A 149 7.51 1.89 -11.76
CA GLN A 149 7.64 2.75 -12.93
C GLN A 149 6.36 3.54 -13.24
N LEU A 150 5.22 3.16 -12.67
CA LEU A 150 3.96 3.85 -12.93
C LEU A 150 3.95 5.21 -12.22
N THR A 151 3.43 6.22 -12.91
CA THR A 151 3.09 7.48 -12.22
C THR A 151 1.84 7.28 -11.36
N PRO A 152 1.61 8.13 -10.34
CA PRO A 152 0.40 8.06 -9.52
C PRO A 152 -0.89 8.01 -10.35
N GLN A 153 -0.98 8.84 -11.38
CA GLN A 153 -2.14 8.86 -12.28
C GLN A 153 -2.31 7.55 -13.08
N GLN A 154 -1.20 6.97 -13.55
CA GLN A 154 -1.21 5.67 -14.24
C GLN A 154 -1.64 4.55 -13.28
N PHE A 155 -1.19 4.60 -12.03
CA PHE A 155 -1.60 3.63 -11.03
C PHE A 155 -3.12 3.69 -10.77
N ARG A 156 -3.70 4.90 -10.63
CA ARG A 156 -5.16 5.07 -10.48
C ARG A 156 -5.94 4.52 -11.67
N VAL A 157 -5.48 4.82 -12.89
CA VAL A 157 -6.08 4.26 -14.11
C VAL A 157 -5.99 2.73 -14.11
N LEU A 158 -4.87 2.15 -13.69
CA LEU A 158 -4.67 0.71 -13.56
C LEU A 158 -5.65 0.07 -12.57
N MET A 159 -5.89 0.70 -11.40
CA MET A 159 -6.87 0.22 -10.43
C MET A 159 -8.29 0.22 -11.02
N CYS A 160 -8.71 1.31 -11.65
CA CYS A 160 -10.01 1.36 -12.35
C CYS A 160 -10.13 0.31 -13.47
N MET A 161 -9.01 0.01 -14.16
CA MET A 161 -8.98 -1.07 -15.15
C MET A 161 -9.19 -2.45 -14.50
N ALA A 162 -8.63 -2.68 -13.32
CA ALA A 162 -8.79 -3.93 -12.57
C ALA A 162 -10.22 -4.13 -12.08
N ASP A 163 -10.91 -3.03 -11.74
CA ASP A 163 -12.34 -3.02 -11.39
C ASP A 163 -13.26 -3.18 -12.61
N GLY A 164 -12.71 -3.31 -13.81
CA GLY A 164 -13.45 -3.57 -15.04
C GLY A 164 -14.05 -2.32 -15.69
N LEU A 165 -13.75 -1.11 -15.21
CA LEU A 165 -14.31 0.14 -15.75
C LEU A 165 -13.83 0.40 -17.19
N LEU A 166 -14.73 0.79 -18.09
CA LEU A 166 -14.40 1.22 -19.45
C LEU A 166 -13.67 2.57 -19.45
N ASN A 167 -12.91 2.87 -20.50
CA ASN A 167 -12.16 4.14 -20.58
C ASN A 167 -13.03 5.39 -20.36
N LYS A 168 -14.28 5.38 -20.85
CA LYS A 168 -15.23 6.47 -20.63
C LYS A 168 -15.61 6.60 -19.14
N GLN A 169 -15.77 5.50 -18.43
CA GLN A 169 -16.08 5.46 -16.99
C GLN A 169 -14.87 5.93 -16.18
N ILE A 170 -13.67 5.44 -16.52
CA ILE A 170 -12.40 5.89 -15.92
C ILE A 170 -12.21 7.41 -16.11
N ALA A 171 -12.50 7.91 -17.32
CA ALA A 171 -12.42 9.32 -17.61
C ALA A 171 -13.35 10.16 -16.71
N HIS A 172 -14.58 9.68 -16.51
CA HIS A 172 -15.55 10.31 -15.62
C HIS A 172 -15.08 10.27 -14.16
N GLU A 173 -14.67 9.09 -13.68
CA GLU A 173 -14.23 8.85 -12.30
C GLU A 173 -13.02 9.70 -11.91
N LEU A 174 -12.06 9.82 -12.82
CA LEU A 174 -10.80 10.52 -12.55
C LEU A 174 -10.77 11.98 -13.05
N GLY A 175 -11.88 12.49 -13.58
CA GLY A 175 -11.95 13.85 -14.12
C GLY A 175 -11.02 14.09 -15.33
N LEU A 176 -10.84 13.07 -16.20
CA LEU A 176 -9.96 13.11 -17.35
C LEU A 176 -10.73 13.09 -18.67
N ALA A 177 -10.07 13.50 -19.77
CA ALA A 177 -10.58 13.22 -21.11
C ALA A 177 -10.38 11.74 -21.48
N GLU A 178 -11.32 11.12 -22.20
CA GLU A 178 -11.21 9.71 -22.61
C GLU A 178 -9.94 9.41 -23.43
N ASN A 179 -9.50 10.35 -24.27
CA ASN A 179 -8.25 10.19 -25.01
C ASN A 179 -7.03 10.17 -24.07
N THR A 180 -7.04 10.94 -22.98
CA THR A 180 -5.99 10.91 -21.95
C THR A 180 -5.95 9.56 -21.28
N VAL A 181 -7.10 8.96 -20.95
CA VAL A 181 -7.17 7.60 -20.39
C VAL A 181 -6.59 6.59 -21.38
N LYS A 182 -6.90 6.66 -22.67
CA LYS A 182 -6.32 5.77 -23.71
C LYS A 182 -4.78 5.84 -23.73
N VAL A 183 -4.23 7.05 -23.62
CA VAL A 183 -2.77 7.26 -23.55
C VAL A 183 -2.20 6.60 -22.29
N HIS A 184 -2.83 6.80 -21.12
CA HIS A 184 -2.41 6.15 -19.89
C HIS A 184 -2.48 4.63 -20.00
N VAL A 185 -3.57 4.06 -20.51
CA VAL A 185 -3.72 2.60 -20.69
C VAL A 185 -2.58 2.04 -21.54
N THR A 186 -2.27 2.69 -22.67
CA THR A 186 -1.15 2.26 -23.53
C THR A 186 0.18 2.31 -22.80
N ALA A 187 0.44 3.38 -22.04
CA ALA A 187 1.67 3.53 -21.27
C ALA A 187 1.78 2.48 -20.14
N ILE A 188 0.66 2.20 -19.46
CA ILE A 188 0.56 1.18 -18.40
C ILE A 188 0.90 -0.19 -18.97
N LEU A 189 0.24 -0.61 -20.05
CA LEU A 189 0.46 -1.92 -20.67
C LEU A 189 1.93 -2.11 -21.06
N ARG A 190 2.55 -1.08 -21.64
CA ARG A 190 3.97 -1.10 -22.00
C ARG A 190 4.88 -1.25 -20.77
N LYS A 191 4.65 -0.46 -19.70
CA LYS A 191 5.48 -0.47 -18.47
C LYS A 191 5.34 -1.77 -17.69
N LEU A 192 4.14 -2.36 -17.69
CA LEU A 192 3.86 -3.63 -17.03
C LEU A 192 4.20 -4.84 -17.91
N GLU A 193 4.64 -4.61 -19.17
CA GLU A 193 4.90 -5.66 -20.16
C GLU A 193 3.67 -6.56 -20.39
N CYS A 194 2.48 -5.96 -20.37
CA CYS A 194 1.21 -6.64 -20.60
C CYS A 194 0.75 -6.43 -22.05
N HIS A 195 0.26 -7.50 -22.68
CA HIS A 195 -0.27 -7.45 -24.06
C HIS A 195 -1.76 -7.11 -24.12
N SER A 196 -2.46 -7.17 -22.98
CA SER A 196 -3.90 -6.90 -22.94
C SER A 196 -4.31 -6.27 -21.61
N ARG A 197 -5.45 -5.57 -21.64
CA ARG A 197 -6.11 -5.03 -20.44
C ARG A 197 -6.42 -6.12 -19.41
N THR A 198 -6.89 -7.28 -19.88
CA THR A 198 -7.20 -8.43 -19.02
C THR A 198 -5.95 -8.91 -18.29
N GLN A 199 -4.81 -8.99 -18.99
CA GLN A 199 -3.55 -9.38 -18.36
C GLN A 199 -3.12 -8.39 -17.26
N ALA A 200 -3.25 -7.07 -17.50
CA ALA A 200 -2.98 -6.06 -16.50
C ALA A 200 -3.93 -6.17 -15.29
N ALA A 201 -5.23 -6.46 -15.53
CA ALA A 201 -6.20 -6.67 -14.45
C ALA A 201 -5.89 -7.91 -13.59
N VAL A 202 -5.46 -9.02 -14.22
CA VAL A 202 -5.03 -10.23 -13.49
C VAL A 202 -3.80 -9.94 -12.64
N LEU A 203 -2.85 -9.18 -13.16
CA LEU A 203 -1.65 -8.78 -12.44
C LEU A 203 -1.97 -7.94 -11.20
N VAL A 204 -2.95 -7.03 -11.28
CA VAL A 204 -3.44 -6.27 -10.12
C VAL A 204 -4.15 -7.18 -9.12
N LYS A 205 -4.95 -8.14 -9.58
CA LYS A 205 -5.59 -9.12 -8.69
C LYS A 205 -4.56 -9.95 -7.92
N ALA A 206 -3.41 -10.24 -8.51
CA ALA A 206 -2.31 -10.88 -7.80
C ALA A 206 -1.70 -10.01 -6.69
N LEU A 207 -1.80 -8.66 -6.79
CA LEU A 207 -1.45 -7.76 -5.70
C LEU A 207 -2.49 -7.79 -4.57
N GLN A 208 -3.75 -8.02 -4.93
CA GLN A 208 -4.86 -8.05 -3.98
C GLN A 208 -4.93 -9.37 -3.20
N ALA A 209 -4.38 -10.45 -3.75
CA ALA A 209 -4.28 -11.72 -3.05
C ALA A 209 -3.26 -11.58 -1.91
N GLU A 210 -3.74 -11.31 -0.71
CA GLU A 210 -2.97 -11.55 0.49
C GLU A 210 -2.66 -13.05 0.52
N GLY A 211 -1.38 -13.43 0.56
CA GLY A 211 -0.85 -14.77 0.48
C GLY A 211 -1.64 -15.88 1.21
N GLY A 212 -2.86 -16.09 0.80
CA GLY A 212 -3.67 -17.24 1.12
C GLY A 212 -3.23 -18.38 0.20
N ASP A 213 -3.01 -19.50 0.78
CA ASP A 213 -2.76 -20.79 0.16
C ASP A 213 -4.05 -21.28 -0.55
N ASP A 214 -4.45 -20.57 -1.60
CA ASP A 214 -5.35 -21.12 -2.61
C ASP A 214 -4.50 -21.79 -3.68
N ALA A 215 -3.97 -22.94 -3.29
CA ALA A 215 -3.72 -23.99 -4.26
C ALA A 215 -5.09 -24.31 -4.90
N ALA A 216 -5.45 -23.56 -5.92
CA ALA A 216 -6.57 -23.88 -6.78
C ALA A 216 -6.27 -25.25 -7.39
N THR A 217 -6.86 -26.27 -6.79
CA THR A 217 -7.08 -27.57 -7.39
C THR A 217 -7.81 -27.30 -8.70
N LEU A 218 -7.09 -27.35 -9.80
CA LEU A 218 -7.70 -27.41 -11.13
C LEU A 218 -8.55 -28.69 -11.16
N PRO A 219 -9.84 -28.63 -11.49
CA PRO A 219 -10.61 -29.82 -11.76
C PRO A 219 -10.06 -30.47 -13.07
N GLU A 220 -9.84 -31.79 -12.99
CA GLU A 220 -9.54 -32.64 -14.16
C GLU A 220 -10.65 -32.56 -15.23
#